data_7716232165ad1f7849c078a7cd5f89a2
#
_entry.id   7716232165ad1f7849c078a7cd5f89a2
#
_cell.length_a   1.000
_cell.length_b   1.000
_cell.length_c   1.000
_cell.angle_alpha   90.00
_cell.angle_beta   90.00
_cell.angle_gamma   90.00
#
_symmetry.space_group_name_H-M   'P 1'
#
loop_
_entity.id
_entity.type
_entity.pdbx_description
1 polymer ?
#
loop_
_entity_poly.entity_id
_entity_poly.type
_entity_poly.pdbx_seq_one_letter_code
_entity_poly.pdbx_strand_id
1 'polypeptide(L)'
;MLRYRKIEAADNEKLAKIIRNNLEKFHLNIPGTVYFDSQLDYLSEYYNDDTKNRAYFVALDEENQVIGGVGLAEFEGFSDCAEIQKLYLEDSTKGKGYGKELMKIAEEWAKEAGYKKLYLETHSNLKVAMSLYEKLGFCQIERPKSVVHGTMDHFYLKKL
;
A
#
# COMPACT_ATOMS: atom_id res chain seq x y z
N MET A 1 20.13 0.54 3.01
CA MET A 1 19.20 -0.03 2.00
C MET A 1 18.18 -0.89 2.71
N LEU A 2 16.91 -0.71 2.43
CA LEU A 2 15.83 -1.51 3.01
C LEU A 2 15.89 -2.95 2.48
N ARG A 3 15.81 -3.92 3.38
CA ARG A 3 15.66 -5.32 2.98
C ARG A 3 14.18 -5.60 2.75
N TYR A 4 13.86 -6.36 1.72
CA TYR A 4 12.48 -6.69 1.39
C TYR A 4 12.40 -8.02 0.63
N ARG A 5 11.21 -8.62 0.67
CA ARG A 5 10.85 -9.79 -0.14
C ARG A 5 9.33 -9.84 -0.34
N LYS A 6 8.87 -10.72 -1.20
CA LYS A 6 7.43 -10.97 -1.33
C LYS A 6 6.86 -11.57 -0.05
N ILE A 7 5.59 -11.28 0.20
CA ILE A 7 4.85 -11.76 1.37
C ILE A 7 4.75 -13.29 1.38
N GLU A 8 4.83 -13.87 2.56
CA GLU A 8 4.59 -15.28 2.85
C GLU A 8 3.46 -15.43 3.88
N ALA A 9 2.87 -16.61 3.98
CA ALA A 9 1.78 -16.86 4.94
C ALA A 9 2.18 -16.56 6.39
N ALA A 10 3.43 -16.83 6.75
CA ALA A 10 3.95 -16.54 8.09
C ALA A 10 3.97 -15.05 8.45
N ASP A 11 3.87 -14.14 7.47
CA ASP A 11 3.88 -12.70 7.69
C ASP A 11 2.49 -12.13 8.03
N ASN A 12 1.43 -12.87 7.74
CA ASN A 12 0.05 -12.36 7.78
C ASN A 12 -0.31 -11.75 9.14
N GLU A 13 -0.04 -12.45 10.22
CA GLU A 13 -0.40 -12.00 11.57
C GLU A 13 0.32 -10.71 11.96
N LYS A 14 1.63 -10.66 11.78
CA LYS A 14 2.45 -9.49 12.12
C LYS A 14 2.05 -8.30 11.28
N LEU A 15 1.84 -8.50 9.99
CA LEU A 15 1.47 -7.43 9.05
C LEU A 15 0.09 -6.86 9.36
N ALA A 16 -0.90 -7.71 9.63
CA ALA A 16 -2.23 -7.28 10.04
C ALA A 16 -2.20 -6.41 11.30
N LYS A 17 -1.37 -6.79 12.27
CA LYS A 17 -1.17 -6.01 13.50
C LYS A 17 -0.56 -4.65 13.22
N ILE A 18 0.46 -4.57 12.37
CA ILE A 18 1.08 -3.29 11.98
C ILE A 18 0.04 -2.38 11.32
N ILE A 19 -0.75 -2.90 10.40
CA ILE A 19 -1.77 -2.13 9.68
C ILE A 19 -2.84 -1.62 10.64
N ARG A 20 -3.38 -2.48 11.51
CA ARG A 20 -4.38 -2.07 12.50
C ARG A 20 -3.86 -1.00 13.45
N ASN A 21 -2.65 -1.15 13.96
CA ASN A 21 -2.03 -0.18 14.86
C ASN A 21 -1.88 1.19 14.19
N ASN A 22 -1.48 1.22 12.92
CA ASN A 22 -1.40 2.46 12.16
C ASN A 22 -2.76 3.14 12.00
N LEU A 23 -3.78 2.38 11.64
CA LEU A 23 -5.13 2.92 11.45
C LEU A 23 -5.72 3.45 12.76
N GLU A 24 -5.53 2.75 13.86
CA GLU A 24 -5.95 3.21 15.21
C GLU A 24 -5.27 4.53 15.56
N LYS A 25 -3.98 4.64 15.34
CA LYS A 25 -3.20 5.85 15.62
C LYS A 25 -3.71 7.08 14.86
N PHE A 26 -4.15 6.91 13.62
CA PHE A 26 -4.66 7.99 12.78
C PHE A 26 -6.19 8.13 12.82
N HIS A 27 -6.85 7.47 13.78
CA HIS A 27 -8.32 7.48 13.94
C HIS A 27 -9.06 6.96 12.69
N LEU A 28 -8.47 5.99 12.00
CA LEU A 28 -9.02 5.34 10.81
C LEU A 28 -9.47 3.89 11.07
N ASN A 29 -9.63 3.50 12.33
CA ASN A 29 -10.23 2.24 12.75
C ASN A 29 -11.77 2.32 12.69
N ILE A 30 -12.28 2.71 11.54
CA ILE A 30 -13.69 3.01 11.26
C ILE A 30 -14.16 2.26 10.01
N PRO A 31 -15.48 2.05 9.83
CA PRO A 31 -16.02 1.43 8.62
C PRO A 31 -15.57 2.16 7.34
N GLY A 32 -15.38 1.41 6.26
CA GLY A 32 -14.92 1.91 4.98
C GLY A 32 -13.41 1.99 4.83
N THR A 33 -12.65 1.57 5.85
CA THR A 33 -11.19 1.38 5.77
C THR A 33 -10.84 -0.10 5.79
N VAL A 34 -9.58 -0.44 5.53
CA VAL A 34 -9.10 -1.83 5.57
C VAL A 34 -9.11 -2.43 6.97
N TYR A 35 -9.32 -1.64 8.03
CA TYR A 35 -9.37 -2.13 9.41
C TYR A 35 -10.37 -3.26 9.60
N PHE A 36 -11.52 -3.18 8.93
CA PHE A 36 -12.58 -4.18 9.01
C PHE A 36 -12.62 -5.12 7.80
N ASP A 37 -11.60 -5.07 6.93
CA ASP A 37 -11.50 -5.96 5.79
C ASP A 37 -11.26 -7.40 6.28
N SER A 38 -12.12 -8.33 5.87
CA SER A 38 -11.99 -9.74 6.22
C SER A 38 -10.71 -10.38 5.70
N GLN A 39 -10.11 -9.82 4.65
CA GLN A 39 -8.86 -10.32 4.06
C GLN A 39 -7.61 -9.84 4.80
N LEU A 40 -7.73 -8.91 5.74
CA LEU A 40 -6.57 -8.31 6.41
C LEU A 40 -5.68 -9.34 7.11
N ASP A 41 -6.27 -10.42 7.64
CA ASP A 41 -5.53 -11.50 8.29
C ASP A 41 -4.98 -12.55 7.31
N TYR A 42 -5.28 -12.42 6.00
CA TYR A 42 -4.94 -13.38 4.96
C TYR A 42 -4.33 -12.73 3.72
N LEU A 43 -3.54 -11.67 3.90
CA LEU A 43 -3.02 -10.87 2.78
C LEU A 43 -2.17 -11.70 1.80
N SER A 44 -1.44 -12.69 2.29
CA SER A 44 -0.63 -13.56 1.42
C SER A 44 -1.50 -14.30 0.39
N GLU A 45 -2.69 -14.73 0.76
CA GLU A 45 -3.60 -15.41 -0.16
C GLU A 45 -4.08 -14.47 -1.27
N TYR A 46 -4.43 -13.25 -0.91
CA TYR A 46 -4.88 -12.24 -1.87
C TYR A 46 -3.78 -11.84 -2.87
N TYR A 47 -2.57 -11.57 -2.37
CA TYR A 47 -1.49 -11.06 -3.22
C TYR A 47 -0.71 -12.15 -3.96
N ASN A 48 -0.73 -13.38 -3.50
CA ASN A 48 -0.08 -14.52 -4.15
C ASN A 48 -1.03 -15.35 -5.03
N ASP A 49 -2.17 -14.79 -5.41
CA ASP A 49 -3.09 -15.41 -6.35
C ASP A 49 -2.47 -15.41 -7.75
N ASP A 50 -2.08 -16.59 -8.25
CA ASP A 50 -1.41 -16.78 -9.54
C ASP A 50 -2.27 -16.37 -10.75
N THR A 51 -3.58 -16.26 -10.57
CA THR A 51 -4.50 -15.84 -11.63
C THR A 51 -4.59 -14.33 -11.80
N LYS A 52 -3.93 -13.58 -10.90
CA LYS A 52 -3.95 -12.12 -10.85
C LYS A 52 -2.55 -11.53 -10.92
N ASN A 53 -2.46 -10.31 -11.41
CA ASN A 53 -1.19 -9.58 -11.50
C ASN A 53 -1.03 -8.67 -10.27
N ARG A 54 -0.71 -9.27 -9.13
CA ARG A 54 -0.60 -8.66 -7.80
C ARG A 54 0.72 -8.98 -7.13
N ALA A 55 1.12 -8.15 -6.20
CA ALA A 55 2.25 -8.44 -5.31
C ALA A 55 2.10 -7.69 -3.99
N TYR A 56 2.68 -8.23 -2.93
CA TYR A 56 2.92 -7.51 -1.68
C TYR A 56 4.38 -7.72 -1.26
N PHE A 57 5.07 -6.63 -1.00
CA PHE A 57 6.46 -6.65 -0.54
C PHE A 57 6.51 -6.29 0.93
N VAL A 58 7.05 -7.19 1.74
CA VAL A 58 7.29 -6.93 3.16
C VAL A 58 8.67 -6.32 3.34
N ALA A 59 8.74 -5.31 4.18
CA ALA A 59 9.99 -4.69 4.61
C ALA A 59 10.51 -5.42 5.85
N LEU A 60 11.81 -5.63 5.92
CA LEU A 60 12.47 -6.39 6.97
C LEU A 60 13.55 -5.56 7.66
N ASP A 61 13.65 -5.71 8.97
CA ASP A 61 14.76 -5.15 9.74
C ASP A 61 16.04 -6.02 9.64
N GLU A 62 17.07 -5.64 10.38
CA GLU A 62 18.36 -6.35 10.39
C GLU A 62 18.25 -7.77 10.94
N GLU A 63 17.23 -8.05 11.76
CA GLU A 63 16.95 -9.35 12.36
C GLU A 63 15.96 -10.19 11.53
N ASN A 64 15.63 -9.74 10.30
CA ASN A 64 14.63 -10.35 9.41
C ASN A 64 13.18 -10.31 9.94
N GLN A 65 12.87 -9.40 10.84
CA GLN A 65 11.51 -9.22 11.30
C GLN A 65 10.73 -8.30 10.36
N VAL A 66 9.46 -8.59 10.13
CA VAL A 66 8.58 -7.75 9.32
C VAL A 66 8.30 -6.45 10.05
N ILE A 67 8.58 -5.32 9.39
CA ILE A 67 8.38 -3.97 9.93
C ILE A 67 7.36 -3.16 9.11
N GLY A 68 6.81 -3.72 8.08
CA GLY A 68 5.81 -3.08 7.22
C GLY A 68 5.81 -3.65 5.82
N GLY A 69 5.25 -2.91 4.87
CA GLY A 69 5.23 -3.34 3.49
C GLY A 69 4.36 -2.48 2.60
N VAL A 70 4.25 -2.89 1.34
CA VAL A 70 3.44 -2.24 0.31
C VAL A 70 2.85 -3.29 -0.65
N GLY A 71 1.58 -3.11 -1.00
CA GLY A 71 0.87 -3.97 -1.94
C GLY A 71 0.56 -3.29 -3.25
N LEU A 72 0.39 -4.11 -4.28
CA LEU A 72 -0.08 -3.68 -5.59
C LEU A 72 -1.08 -4.69 -6.12
N ALA A 73 -2.16 -4.18 -6.68
CA ALA A 73 -3.19 -4.98 -7.33
C ALA A 73 -3.73 -4.23 -8.54
N GLU A 74 -4.40 -4.95 -9.41
CA GLU A 74 -5.09 -4.34 -10.56
C GLU A 74 -6.13 -3.31 -10.11
N PHE A 75 -6.19 -2.18 -10.81
CA PHE A 75 -7.21 -1.16 -10.62
C PHE A 75 -7.97 -0.95 -11.92
N GLU A 76 -9.24 -1.31 -11.92
CA GLU A 76 -10.06 -1.31 -13.14
C GLU A 76 -10.60 0.07 -13.53
N GLY A 77 -10.42 1.07 -12.67
CA GLY A 77 -10.90 2.44 -12.93
C GLY A 77 -10.18 3.17 -14.06
N PHE A 78 -8.96 2.74 -14.38
CA PHE A 78 -8.14 3.25 -15.50
C PHE A 78 -7.50 2.08 -16.25
N SER A 79 -7.23 2.29 -17.55
CA SER A 79 -6.53 1.27 -18.35
C SER A 79 -5.08 1.09 -17.90
N ASP A 80 -4.58 -0.14 -17.91
CA ASP A 80 -3.20 -0.50 -17.57
C ASP A 80 -2.72 0.10 -16.24
N CYS A 81 -3.59 0.09 -15.24
CA CYS A 81 -3.36 0.75 -13.95
C CYS A 81 -3.27 -0.27 -12.81
N ALA A 82 -2.25 -0.11 -11.96
CA ALA A 82 -2.18 -0.79 -10.67
C ALA A 82 -2.48 0.18 -9.54
N GLU A 83 -3.11 -0.34 -8.48
CA GLU A 83 -3.33 0.40 -7.24
C GLU A 83 -2.24 0.05 -6.23
N ILE A 84 -1.61 1.08 -5.66
CA ILE A 84 -0.77 0.92 -4.49
C ILE A 84 -1.68 0.82 -3.26
N GLN A 85 -1.50 -0.24 -2.50
CA GLN A 85 -2.36 -0.59 -1.39
C GLN A 85 -1.53 -0.88 -0.13
N LYS A 86 -2.11 -0.55 1.01
CA LYS A 86 -1.61 -0.99 2.32
C LYS A 86 -0.11 -0.72 2.53
N LEU A 87 0.32 0.51 2.22
CA LEU A 87 1.65 0.99 2.56
C LEU A 87 1.66 1.39 4.04
N TYR A 88 2.23 0.54 4.87
CA TYR A 88 2.32 0.77 6.32
C TYR A 88 3.68 0.35 6.86
N LEU A 89 4.13 1.04 7.88
CA LEU A 89 5.38 0.77 8.61
C LEU A 89 5.13 0.84 10.11
N GLU A 90 5.89 0.10 10.88
CA GLU A 90 5.91 0.25 12.33
C GLU A 90 6.36 1.66 12.74
N ASP A 91 5.79 2.20 13.81
CA ASP A 91 6.12 3.55 14.28
C ASP A 91 7.62 3.73 14.58
N SER A 92 8.26 2.71 15.14
CA SER A 92 9.68 2.73 15.46
C SER A 92 10.60 2.90 14.25
N THR A 93 10.09 2.61 13.05
CA THR A 93 10.85 2.66 11.80
C THR A 93 10.52 3.88 10.94
N LYS A 94 9.53 4.67 11.34
CA LYS A 94 9.15 5.89 10.61
C LYS A 94 10.25 6.94 10.64
N GLY A 95 10.31 7.78 9.61
CA GLY A 95 11.33 8.84 9.49
C GLY A 95 12.68 8.38 8.97
N LYS A 96 12.83 7.11 8.60
CA LYS A 96 14.10 6.54 8.07
C LYS A 96 14.14 6.47 6.54
N GLY A 97 13.12 6.98 5.85
CA GLY A 97 13.03 6.93 4.39
C GLY A 97 12.51 5.61 3.83
N TYR A 98 12.06 4.68 4.64
CA TYR A 98 11.60 3.35 4.20
C TYR A 98 10.33 3.42 3.37
N GLY A 99 9.43 4.35 3.65
CA GLY A 99 8.24 4.58 2.84
C GLY A 99 8.59 4.95 1.40
N LYS A 100 9.57 5.80 1.21
CA LYS A 100 10.08 6.17 -0.12
C LYS A 100 10.70 4.97 -0.84
N GLU A 101 11.48 4.17 -0.13
CA GLU A 101 12.08 2.96 -0.71
C GLU A 101 11.02 1.94 -1.12
N LEU A 102 10.00 1.71 -0.29
CA LEU A 102 8.88 0.82 -0.62
C LEU A 102 8.10 1.31 -1.85
N MET A 103 7.87 2.61 -1.96
CA MET A 103 7.21 3.19 -3.14
C MET A 103 8.03 2.98 -4.41
N LYS A 104 9.36 3.09 -4.32
CA LYS A 104 10.24 2.82 -5.45
C LYS A 104 10.18 1.34 -5.88
N ILE A 105 10.21 0.42 -4.92
CA ILE A 105 10.06 -1.02 -5.17
C ILE A 105 8.73 -1.31 -5.88
N ALA A 106 7.65 -0.71 -5.39
CA ALA A 106 6.32 -0.85 -5.97
C ALA A 106 6.27 -0.34 -7.42
N GLU A 107 6.87 0.82 -7.68
CA GLU A 107 6.91 1.40 -9.03
C GLU A 107 7.72 0.53 -10.01
N GLU A 108 8.87 0.05 -9.58
CA GLU A 108 9.71 -0.85 -10.40
C GLU A 108 8.96 -2.15 -10.74
N TRP A 109 8.32 -2.76 -9.75
CA TRP A 109 7.52 -3.95 -10.00
C TRP A 109 6.37 -3.69 -10.96
N ALA A 110 5.65 -2.58 -10.80
CA ALA A 110 4.52 -2.25 -11.67
C ALA A 110 4.95 -2.08 -13.13
N LYS A 111 6.10 -1.44 -13.37
CA LYS A 111 6.68 -1.32 -14.72
C LYS A 111 7.01 -2.68 -15.33
N GLU A 112 7.66 -3.55 -14.57
CA GLU A 112 8.01 -4.91 -15.01
C GLU A 112 6.77 -5.76 -15.26
N ALA A 113 5.71 -5.56 -14.48
CA ALA A 113 4.44 -6.26 -14.61
C ALA A 113 3.58 -5.76 -15.80
N GLY A 114 4.02 -4.70 -16.50
CA GLY A 114 3.35 -4.17 -17.68
C GLY A 114 2.34 -3.05 -17.42
N TYR A 115 2.23 -2.58 -16.19
CA TYR A 115 1.35 -1.45 -15.88
C TYR A 115 1.93 -0.14 -16.42
N LYS A 116 1.05 0.79 -16.80
CA LYS A 116 1.42 2.11 -17.32
C LYS A 116 1.10 3.24 -16.37
N LYS A 117 0.32 2.97 -15.34
CA LYS A 117 -0.12 3.96 -14.35
C LYS A 117 -0.14 3.33 -12.95
N LEU A 118 0.06 4.18 -11.96
CA LEU A 118 -0.17 3.86 -10.55
C LEU A 118 -1.25 4.77 -9.98
N TYR A 119 -2.17 4.18 -9.27
CA TYR A 119 -3.25 4.84 -8.55
C TYR A 119 -3.12 4.56 -7.06
N LEU A 120 -3.51 5.50 -6.22
CA LEU A 120 -3.67 5.26 -4.79
C LEU A 120 -4.75 6.16 -4.20
N GLU A 121 -5.35 5.68 -3.11
CA GLU A 121 -6.26 6.46 -2.27
C GLU A 121 -5.63 6.62 -0.89
N THR A 122 -5.90 7.77 -0.26
CA THR A 122 -5.42 8.07 1.07
C THR A 122 -6.42 8.96 1.81
N HIS A 123 -6.11 9.28 3.06
CA HIS A 123 -6.95 10.12 3.90
C HIS A 123 -6.19 11.36 4.37
N SER A 124 -6.91 12.46 4.54
CA SER A 124 -6.36 13.73 5.02
C SER A 124 -5.69 13.64 6.39
N ASN A 125 -6.00 12.62 7.20
CA ASN A 125 -5.31 12.35 8.46
C ASN A 125 -3.86 11.86 8.24
N LEU A 126 -3.52 11.36 7.04
CA LEU A 126 -2.21 10.79 6.70
C LEU A 126 -1.35 11.83 5.95
N LYS A 127 -1.08 12.96 6.58
CA LYS A 127 -0.40 14.11 5.95
C LYS A 127 1.02 13.81 5.49
N VAL A 128 1.77 13.01 6.25
CA VAL A 128 3.14 12.62 5.90
C VAL A 128 3.14 11.76 4.65
N ALA A 129 2.21 10.82 4.54
CA ALA A 129 2.05 9.98 3.35
C ALA A 129 1.67 10.81 2.12
N MET A 130 0.73 11.76 2.27
CA MET A 130 0.33 12.65 1.17
C MET A 130 1.52 13.46 0.65
N SER A 131 2.33 14.02 1.54
CA SER A 131 3.54 14.76 1.17
C SER A 131 4.54 13.85 0.41
N LEU A 132 4.69 12.60 0.84
CA LEU A 132 5.54 11.63 0.16
C LEU A 132 5.06 11.37 -1.27
N TYR A 133 3.77 11.12 -1.47
CA TYR A 133 3.22 10.85 -2.80
C TYR A 133 3.43 12.02 -3.76
N GLU A 134 3.20 13.24 -3.31
CA GLU A 134 3.42 14.44 -4.11
C GLU A 134 4.90 14.61 -4.50
N LYS A 135 5.81 14.36 -3.57
CA LYS A 135 7.27 14.39 -3.85
C LYS A 135 7.70 13.31 -4.84
N LEU A 136 6.99 12.21 -4.90
CA LEU A 136 7.28 11.10 -5.83
C LEU A 136 6.61 11.28 -7.20
N GLY A 137 5.96 12.41 -7.44
CA GLY A 137 5.39 12.75 -8.74
C GLY A 137 3.94 12.29 -8.94
N PHE A 138 3.26 11.86 -7.88
CA PHE A 138 1.82 11.60 -7.93
C PHE A 138 1.06 12.92 -7.99
N CYS A 139 0.06 12.98 -8.87
CA CYS A 139 -0.83 14.14 -9.00
C CYS A 139 -2.18 13.82 -8.39
N GLN A 140 -2.70 14.73 -7.59
CA GLN A 140 -4.03 14.58 -7.03
C GLN A 140 -5.09 14.69 -8.13
N ILE A 141 -6.07 13.78 -8.09
CA ILE A 141 -7.19 13.71 -9.01
C ILE A 141 -8.50 13.71 -8.25
N GLU A 142 -9.61 13.90 -8.97
CA GLU A 142 -10.94 13.71 -8.42
C GLU A 142 -11.19 12.22 -8.13
N ARG A 143 -12.15 11.93 -7.25
CA ARG A 143 -12.59 10.56 -6.98
C ARG A 143 -12.96 9.86 -8.30
N PRO A 144 -12.32 8.73 -8.64
CA PRO A 144 -12.71 7.96 -9.83
C PRO A 144 -14.16 7.50 -9.74
N LYS A 145 -14.85 7.45 -10.89
CA LYS A 145 -16.26 7.03 -10.95
C LYS A 145 -16.48 5.60 -10.46
N SER A 146 -15.47 4.73 -10.59
CA SER A 146 -15.50 3.36 -10.10
C SER A 146 -15.42 3.25 -8.57
N VAL A 147 -14.98 4.30 -7.88
CA VAL A 147 -14.85 4.36 -6.42
C VAL A 147 -16.10 5.02 -5.84
N VAL A 148 -17.12 4.22 -5.58
CA VAL A 148 -18.45 4.73 -5.15
C VAL A 148 -18.54 4.84 -3.65
N HIS A 149 -17.78 4.01 -2.91
CA HIS A 149 -17.80 3.93 -1.44
C HIS A 149 -16.40 3.94 -0.87
N GLY A 150 -16.26 4.46 0.34
CA GLY A 150 -15.01 4.45 1.08
C GLY A 150 -14.83 5.71 1.91
N THR A 151 -13.95 5.59 2.90
CA THR A 151 -13.61 6.68 3.82
C THR A 151 -12.50 7.56 3.28
N MET A 152 -11.73 7.07 2.30
CA MET A 152 -10.63 7.82 1.70
C MET A 152 -11.16 9.06 0.99
N ASP A 153 -10.47 10.17 1.12
CA ASP A 153 -10.90 11.49 0.64
C ASP A 153 -9.88 12.15 -0.30
N HIS A 154 -8.75 11.50 -0.56
CA HIS A 154 -7.72 11.98 -1.49
C HIS A 154 -7.30 10.86 -2.43
N PHE A 155 -7.17 11.20 -3.71
CA PHE A 155 -6.92 10.26 -4.81
C PHE A 155 -5.77 10.77 -5.65
N TYR A 156 -4.82 9.88 -5.97
CA TYR A 156 -3.60 10.24 -6.70
C TYR A 156 -3.36 9.31 -7.86
N LEU A 157 -2.79 9.84 -8.93
CA LEU A 157 -2.42 9.10 -10.13
C LEU A 157 -1.01 9.49 -10.58
N LYS A 158 -0.24 8.51 -11.02
CA LYS A 158 1.07 8.71 -11.62
C LYS A 158 1.19 7.90 -12.91
N LYS A 159 1.67 8.51 -13.98
CA LYS A 159 2.06 7.80 -15.20
C LYS A 159 3.47 7.25 -15.03
N LEU A 160 3.65 6.02 -15.42
CA LEU A 160 4.95 5.35 -15.37
C LEU A 160 5.78 5.56 -16.62
#